data_d4d362f551058460a58f952d1f0106fe
#
_entry.id   d4d362f551058460a58f952d1f0106fe
#
_cell.length_a   1.000
_cell.length_b   1.000
_cell.length_c   1.000
_cell.angle_alpha   90.00
_cell.angle_beta   90.00
_cell.angle_gamma   90.00
#
_symmetry.space_group_name_H-M   'P 1'
#
loop_
_entity.id
_entity.type
_entity.pdbx_description
1 polymer ?
#
loop_
_entity_poly.entity_id
_entity_poly.type
_entity_poly.pdbx_seq_one_letter_code
_entity_poly.pdbx_strand_id
1 'polypeptide(L)'
;SGEAAKPRVRICLNGNPLTPWDPFCRTEKVQRLDRCSIPVEFNDVTGKVVFDPYVLPHQHRFSSQDAHERASGPNKWNRQQGFYIYRADRLIQSGGWSELRTLDEHLKLARIALRFDPKLDEAFKINVAKMRVQLPASIRGDLVKALAPVLRAADTEYRKGGGTRGGAKPTPSTKPATPDTNPRDKSNSSPATRSIEQLFTLAEAFEKLLSVASKREKQLLREVFDRLQKKI
;
A
#
# COMPACT_ATOMS: atom_id res chain seq x y z
N SER A 1 22.09 -20.40 0.47
CA SER A 1 22.93 -19.53 1.32
C SER A 1 23.15 -18.24 0.57
N GLY A 2 22.28 -17.23 0.81
CA GLY A 2 22.45 -15.89 0.25
C GLY A 2 23.37 -15.06 1.14
N GLU A 3 24.60 -14.92 0.73
CA GLU A 3 25.54 -14.02 1.37
C GLU A 3 25.00 -12.59 1.30
N ALA A 4 24.69 -12.00 2.44
CA ALA A 4 24.28 -10.60 2.50
C ALA A 4 25.44 -9.75 1.98
N ALA A 5 25.21 -9.06 0.85
CA ALA A 5 26.23 -8.21 0.25
C ALA A 5 26.75 -7.22 1.31
N LYS A 6 28.07 -7.26 1.57
CA LYS A 6 28.71 -6.34 2.52
C LYS A 6 28.41 -4.90 2.11
N PRO A 7 28.00 -4.02 3.04
CA PRO A 7 27.73 -2.63 2.72
C PRO A 7 28.97 -1.97 2.17
N ARG A 8 28.87 -1.31 1.00
CA ARG A 8 29.98 -0.61 0.33
C ARG A 8 30.43 0.64 1.09
N VAL A 9 29.58 1.16 1.99
CA VAL A 9 29.83 2.37 2.77
C VAL A 9 29.55 2.06 4.23
N ARG A 10 30.51 2.41 5.11
CA ARG A 10 30.32 2.38 6.57
C ARG A 10 30.08 3.82 7.02
N ILE A 11 28.98 4.06 7.69
CA ILE A 11 28.64 5.34 8.34
C ILE A 11 28.84 5.17 9.83
N CYS A 12 29.62 6.06 10.45
CA CYS A 12 29.86 6.08 11.89
C CYS A 12 29.38 7.41 12.48
N LEU A 13 28.78 7.35 13.66
CA LEU A 13 28.45 8.52 14.47
C LEU A 13 29.25 8.45 15.77
N ASN A 14 30.11 9.44 16.00
CA ASN A 14 31.02 9.47 17.16
C ASN A 14 31.84 8.16 17.32
N GLY A 15 32.36 7.64 16.19
CA GLY A 15 33.14 6.39 16.16
C GLY A 15 32.31 5.09 16.14
N ASN A 16 31.02 5.13 16.47
CA ASN A 16 30.15 3.98 16.49
C ASN A 16 29.53 3.72 15.09
N PRO A 17 29.65 2.51 14.51
CA PRO A 17 29.07 2.20 13.23
C PRO A 17 27.53 2.18 13.32
N LEU A 18 26.89 2.86 12.36
CA LEU A 18 25.42 2.83 12.23
C LEU A 18 25.00 1.60 11.43
N THR A 19 24.00 0.91 11.95
CA THR A 19 23.35 -0.18 11.22
C THR A 19 22.31 0.38 10.26
N PRO A 20 22.39 0.08 8.95
CA PRO A 20 21.41 0.54 7.98
C PRO A 20 20.02 -0.04 8.29
N TRP A 21 19.01 0.80 8.19
CA TRP A 21 17.62 0.38 8.32
C TRP A 21 17.07 -0.04 6.95
N ASP A 22 16.56 -1.27 6.85
CA ASP A 22 15.86 -1.76 5.67
C ASP A 22 14.34 -1.63 5.87
N PRO A 23 13.67 -0.70 5.17
CA PRO A 23 12.23 -0.51 5.31
C PRO A 23 11.40 -1.72 4.89
N PHE A 24 11.96 -2.61 4.07
CA PHE A 24 11.27 -3.79 3.56
C PHE A 24 11.52 -5.05 4.38
N CYS A 25 12.37 -4.95 5.42
CA CYS A 25 12.70 -6.06 6.34
C CYS A 25 13.03 -7.36 5.58
N ARG A 26 13.88 -7.28 4.53
CA ARG A 26 14.18 -8.40 3.61
C ARG A 26 14.83 -9.61 4.28
N THR A 27 15.31 -9.46 5.50
CA THR A 27 15.84 -10.55 6.34
C THR A 27 14.76 -11.33 7.07
N GLU A 28 13.54 -10.81 7.11
CA GLU A 28 12.38 -11.41 7.77
C GLU A 28 11.50 -12.20 6.78
N LYS A 29 10.48 -12.90 7.31
CA LYS A 29 9.53 -13.67 6.49
C LYS A 29 8.50 -12.75 5.80
N VAL A 30 8.99 -11.89 4.94
CA VAL A 30 8.20 -10.92 4.19
C VAL A 30 7.49 -11.58 3.02
N GLN A 31 6.23 -11.25 2.78
CA GLN A 31 5.54 -11.63 1.55
C GLN A 31 5.90 -10.62 0.46
N ARG A 32 6.57 -11.09 -0.59
CA ARG A 32 6.77 -10.31 -1.82
C ARG A 32 5.65 -10.65 -2.78
N LEU A 33 5.05 -9.60 -3.35
CA LEU A 33 4.08 -9.72 -4.43
C LEU A 33 4.75 -9.42 -5.78
N ASP A 34 4.00 -9.58 -6.85
CA ASP A 34 4.51 -9.41 -8.21
C ASP A 34 5.02 -7.99 -8.43
N ARG A 35 6.28 -7.92 -8.86
CA ARG A 35 6.92 -6.68 -9.29
C ARG A 35 6.45 -6.36 -10.71
N CYS A 36 6.06 -5.11 -10.94
CA CYS A 36 5.69 -4.65 -12.26
C CYS A 36 6.40 -3.36 -12.65
N SER A 37 6.35 -3.03 -13.94
CA SER A 37 6.86 -1.78 -14.49
C SER A 37 5.70 -1.03 -15.12
N ILE A 38 5.50 0.21 -14.69
CA ILE A 38 4.46 1.10 -15.19
C ILE A 38 5.11 2.10 -16.14
N PRO A 39 4.70 2.14 -17.43
CA PRO A 39 5.23 3.12 -18.37
C PRO A 39 4.79 4.52 -17.97
N VAL A 40 5.66 5.49 -18.19
CA VAL A 40 5.41 6.92 -17.97
C VAL A 40 5.76 7.65 -19.23
N GLU A 41 4.80 8.37 -19.77
CA GLU A 41 5.00 9.30 -20.86
C GLU A 41 4.70 10.71 -20.36
N PHE A 42 5.64 11.61 -20.52
CA PHE A 42 5.50 13.00 -20.11
C PHE A 42 6.28 13.89 -21.07
N ASN A 43 5.56 14.78 -21.76
CA ASN A 43 6.11 15.54 -22.88
C ASN A 43 6.77 14.57 -23.89
N ASP A 44 8.01 14.83 -24.29
CA ASP A 44 8.76 13.97 -25.21
C ASP A 44 9.63 12.92 -24.49
N VAL A 45 9.41 12.75 -23.18
CA VAL A 45 10.19 11.81 -22.34
C VAL A 45 9.39 10.56 -22.05
N THR A 46 9.92 9.41 -22.46
CA THR A 46 9.37 8.09 -22.12
C THR A 46 10.25 7.41 -21.07
N GLY A 47 9.63 6.84 -20.07
CA GLY A 47 10.31 6.12 -19.02
C GLY A 47 9.45 5.05 -18.38
N LYS A 48 9.92 4.50 -17.27
CA LYS A 48 9.18 3.52 -16.47
C LYS A 48 9.37 3.75 -14.99
N VAL A 49 8.32 3.46 -14.24
CA VAL A 49 8.37 3.34 -12.78
C VAL A 49 8.33 1.86 -12.43
N VAL A 50 9.29 1.41 -11.67
CA VAL A 50 9.30 0.04 -11.15
C VAL A 50 8.55 0.02 -9.82
N PHE A 51 7.51 -0.77 -9.75
CA PHE A 51 6.69 -1.02 -8.58
C PHE A 51 7.08 -2.38 -7.97
N ASP A 52 7.61 -2.37 -6.74
CA ASP A 52 8.13 -3.56 -6.06
C ASP A 52 7.50 -3.63 -4.65
N PRO A 53 6.42 -4.43 -4.46
CA PRO A 53 5.62 -4.42 -3.26
C PRO A 53 6.05 -5.49 -2.26
N TYR A 54 5.96 -5.12 -0.97
CA TYR A 54 6.25 -5.98 0.17
C TYR A 54 5.12 -5.86 1.19
N VAL A 55 4.74 -6.99 1.79
CA VAL A 55 3.89 -7.03 2.97
C VAL A 55 4.70 -7.64 4.11
N LEU A 56 4.93 -6.86 5.15
CA LEU A 56 5.68 -7.27 6.32
C LEU A 56 4.88 -8.30 7.12
N PRO A 57 5.55 -9.23 7.81
CA PRO A 57 4.88 -10.20 8.65
C PRO A 57 4.20 -9.52 9.85
N HIS A 58 3.17 -10.17 10.38
CA HIS A 58 2.59 -9.77 11.66
C HIS A 58 3.62 -9.93 12.80
N GLN A 59 3.45 -9.17 13.89
CA GLN A 59 4.37 -9.13 15.03
C GLN A 59 4.87 -10.50 15.50
N HIS A 60 3.97 -11.49 15.63
CA HIS A 60 4.32 -12.85 16.09
C HIS A 60 5.13 -13.69 15.09
N ARG A 61 5.35 -13.18 13.88
CA ARG A 61 6.09 -13.87 12.82
C ARG A 61 7.47 -13.28 12.57
N PHE A 62 7.84 -12.21 13.27
CA PHE A 62 9.20 -11.69 13.26
C PHE A 62 10.14 -12.63 14.00
N SER A 63 11.42 -12.61 13.62
CA SER A 63 12.47 -13.44 14.23
C SER A 63 12.69 -13.10 15.72
N SER A 64 12.43 -11.85 16.12
CA SER A 64 12.51 -11.39 17.53
C SER A 64 11.66 -10.13 17.72
N GLN A 65 11.40 -9.79 18.98
CA GLN A 65 10.74 -8.54 19.36
C GLN A 65 11.56 -7.32 18.90
N ASP A 66 12.88 -7.36 19.05
CA ASP A 66 13.79 -6.31 18.58
C ASP A 66 13.72 -6.12 17.06
N ALA A 67 13.59 -7.22 16.30
CA ALA A 67 13.42 -7.14 14.86
C ALA A 67 12.10 -6.43 14.47
N HIS A 68 11.01 -6.75 15.18
CA HIS A 68 9.73 -6.07 15.03
C HIS A 68 9.82 -4.58 15.38
N GLU A 69 10.48 -4.23 16.49
CA GLU A 69 10.65 -2.83 16.89
C GLU A 69 11.50 -2.05 15.88
N ARG A 70 12.61 -2.61 15.41
CA ARG A 70 13.42 -2.03 14.32
C ARG A 70 12.63 -1.85 13.03
N ALA A 71 11.77 -2.81 12.68
CA ALA A 71 10.92 -2.76 11.51
C ALA A 71 9.95 -1.58 11.55
N SER A 72 9.52 -1.13 12.73
CA SER A 72 8.65 0.05 12.88
C SER A 72 9.27 1.31 12.31
N GLY A 73 10.61 1.40 12.27
CA GLY A 73 11.35 2.53 11.75
C GLY A 73 11.18 3.83 12.56
N PRO A 74 11.80 4.93 12.09
CA PRO A 74 11.83 6.19 12.82
C PRO A 74 10.45 6.82 13.03
N ASN A 75 9.52 6.62 12.09
CA ASN A 75 8.17 7.22 12.13
C ASN A 75 7.09 6.28 12.70
N LYS A 76 7.49 5.13 13.27
CA LYS A 76 6.60 4.10 13.79
C LYS A 76 5.72 3.45 12.70
N TRP A 77 5.06 2.36 13.04
CA TRP A 77 4.35 1.48 12.10
C TRP A 77 3.39 2.22 11.17
N ASN A 78 2.51 3.05 11.73
CA ASN A 78 1.42 3.63 10.94
C ASN A 78 1.91 4.66 9.91
N ARG A 79 2.97 5.41 10.20
CA ARG A 79 3.53 6.40 9.27
C ARG A 79 4.52 5.81 8.28
N GLN A 80 4.97 4.57 8.49
CA GLN A 80 5.90 3.89 7.59
C GLN A 80 5.22 3.09 6.49
N GLN A 81 3.88 2.96 6.50
CA GLN A 81 3.14 2.31 5.42
C GLN A 81 3.25 3.10 4.12
N GLY A 82 3.12 2.42 2.98
CA GLY A 82 3.01 3.07 1.69
C GLY A 82 4.30 3.08 0.88
N PHE A 83 4.51 4.17 0.15
CA PHE A 83 5.56 4.29 -0.86
C PHE A 83 6.90 4.71 -0.28
N TYR A 84 7.94 4.01 -0.74
CA TYR A 84 9.34 4.37 -0.61
C TYR A 84 9.84 4.72 -2.01
N ILE A 85 10.00 6.00 -2.29
CA ILE A 85 10.26 6.50 -3.64
C ILE A 85 11.76 6.74 -3.81
N TYR A 86 12.34 6.02 -4.78
CA TYR A 86 13.74 6.07 -5.13
C TYR A 86 13.94 6.70 -6.51
N ARG A 87 14.82 7.68 -6.59
CA ARG A 87 15.33 8.29 -7.80
C ARG A 87 16.79 7.89 -7.97
N ALA A 88 17.11 7.15 -9.04
CA ALA A 88 18.49 6.63 -9.25
C ALA A 88 19.07 6.02 -7.96
N ASP A 89 18.32 5.10 -7.32
CA ASP A 89 18.63 4.41 -6.06
C ASP A 89 18.75 5.30 -4.81
N ARG A 90 18.54 6.61 -4.92
CA ARG A 90 18.45 7.52 -3.77
C ARG A 90 17.02 7.62 -3.28
N LEU A 91 16.80 7.29 -2.01
CA LEU A 91 15.50 7.46 -1.34
C LEU A 91 15.16 8.96 -1.23
N ILE A 92 14.01 9.36 -1.81
CA ILE A 92 13.51 10.74 -1.76
C ILE A 92 12.34 10.86 -0.80
N GLN A 93 11.44 9.86 -0.77
CA GLN A 93 10.29 9.85 0.12
C GLN A 93 10.23 8.51 0.85
N SER A 94 9.99 8.56 2.16
CA SER A 94 9.88 7.40 3.04
C SER A 94 8.47 7.34 3.65
N GLY A 95 7.69 6.36 3.21
CA GLY A 95 6.32 6.14 3.69
C GLY A 95 5.29 7.14 3.13
N GLY A 96 4.04 6.91 3.50
CA GLY A 96 2.89 7.64 2.99
C GLY A 96 2.42 7.16 1.62
N TRP A 97 1.25 7.62 1.21
CA TRP A 97 0.57 7.13 0.00
C TRP A 97 0.56 8.13 -1.15
N SER A 98 1.33 9.25 -1.04
CA SER A 98 1.43 10.29 -2.07
C SER A 98 0.05 10.74 -2.59
N GLU A 99 -0.84 11.06 -1.66
CA GLU A 99 -2.22 11.53 -1.92
C GLU A 99 -3.17 10.53 -2.60
N LEU A 100 -2.72 9.29 -2.86
CA LEU A 100 -3.62 8.25 -3.40
C LEU A 100 -4.60 7.73 -2.35
N ARG A 101 -4.24 7.82 -1.06
CA ARG A 101 -5.07 7.39 0.05
C ARG A 101 -4.58 7.94 1.38
N THR A 102 -5.42 7.85 2.40
CA THR A 102 -5.08 8.15 3.80
C THR A 102 -4.35 6.99 4.48
N LEU A 103 -3.69 7.27 5.60
CA LEU A 103 -3.09 6.25 6.45
C LEU A 103 -4.19 5.40 7.11
N ASP A 104 -3.97 4.09 7.18
CA ASP A 104 -4.90 3.12 7.75
C ASP A 104 -4.13 2.08 8.56
N GLU A 105 -4.54 1.84 9.81
CA GLU A 105 -3.90 0.90 10.73
C GLU A 105 -3.82 -0.53 10.17
N HIS A 106 -4.85 -0.97 9.42
CA HIS A 106 -4.89 -2.31 8.82
C HIS A 106 -3.86 -2.51 7.70
N LEU A 107 -3.32 -1.42 7.17
CA LEU A 107 -2.40 -1.41 6.05
C LEU A 107 -0.96 -1.08 6.45
N LYS A 108 -0.69 -0.94 7.75
CA LYS A 108 0.64 -0.58 8.26
C LYS A 108 1.76 -1.55 7.86
N LEU A 109 1.41 -2.76 7.44
CA LEU A 109 2.36 -3.77 6.98
C LEU A 109 2.72 -3.64 5.49
N ALA A 110 1.99 -2.84 4.71
CA ALA A 110 2.26 -2.63 3.30
C ALA A 110 3.38 -1.62 3.08
N ARG A 111 4.42 -2.01 2.34
CA ARG A 111 5.54 -1.16 1.94
C ARG A 111 5.93 -1.40 0.50
N ILE A 112 5.96 -0.35 -0.30
CA ILE A 112 6.16 -0.44 -1.72
C ILE A 112 7.35 0.40 -2.16
N ALA A 113 8.36 -0.21 -2.80
CA ALA A 113 9.41 0.55 -3.45
C ALA A 113 8.94 1.01 -4.84
N LEU A 114 8.97 2.31 -5.07
CA LEU A 114 8.82 2.91 -6.39
C LEU A 114 10.19 3.42 -6.85
N ARG A 115 10.68 2.95 -8.00
CA ARG A 115 11.96 3.38 -8.55
C ARG A 115 11.78 3.96 -9.93
N PHE A 116 12.43 5.09 -10.18
CA PHE A 116 12.43 5.74 -11.50
C PHE A 116 13.76 6.43 -11.79
N ASP A 117 13.98 6.72 -13.08
CA ASP A 117 15.17 7.40 -13.57
C ASP A 117 15.08 8.92 -13.45
N PRO A 118 16.23 9.64 -13.33
CA PRO A 118 16.25 11.11 -13.29
C PRO A 118 15.56 11.80 -14.47
N LYS A 119 15.50 11.16 -15.63
CA LYS A 119 14.79 11.68 -16.81
C LYS A 119 13.30 11.96 -16.57
N LEU A 120 12.71 11.37 -15.53
CA LEU A 120 11.32 11.57 -15.14
C LEU A 120 11.14 12.63 -14.04
N ASP A 121 12.18 13.35 -13.66
CA ASP A 121 12.13 14.35 -12.57
C ASP A 121 11.04 15.39 -12.75
N GLU A 122 10.87 15.88 -13.97
CA GLU A 122 9.84 16.86 -14.30
C GLU A 122 8.44 16.27 -14.17
N ALA A 123 8.22 15.03 -14.65
CA ALA A 123 6.95 14.33 -14.52
C ALA A 123 6.53 14.13 -13.06
N PHE A 124 7.51 13.86 -12.18
CA PHE A 124 7.28 13.67 -10.75
C PHE A 124 7.30 14.97 -9.93
N LYS A 125 7.50 16.12 -10.58
CA LYS A 125 7.56 17.45 -9.94
C LYS A 125 8.40 17.42 -8.66
N ILE A 126 9.62 16.88 -8.76
CA ILE A 126 10.47 16.69 -7.59
C ILE A 126 10.84 18.03 -7.00
N ASN A 127 10.47 18.25 -5.75
CA ASN A 127 10.95 19.38 -4.96
C ASN A 127 12.02 18.89 -3.98
N VAL A 128 13.27 19.08 -4.35
CA VAL A 128 14.43 18.61 -3.57
C VAL A 128 14.47 19.26 -2.18
N ALA A 129 14.04 20.53 -2.08
CA ALA A 129 14.02 21.27 -0.81
C ALA A 129 12.95 20.73 0.17
N LYS A 130 11.83 20.23 -0.34
CA LYS A 130 10.71 19.75 0.48
C LYS A 130 10.65 18.22 0.60
N MET A 131 11.55 17.48 -0.04
CA MET A 131 11.55 16.01 -0.04
C MET A 131 10.15 15.43 -0.37
N ARG A 132 9.44 16.06 -1.29
CA ARG A 132 8.10 15.65 -1.73
C ARG A 132 8.10 15.30 -3.20
N VAL A 133 7.40 14.24 -3.52
CA VAL A 133 7.20 13.74 -4.88
C VAL A 133 5.72 13.76 -5.19
N GLN A 134 5.34 14.35 -6.32
CA GLN A 134 3.98 14.25 -6.84
C GLN A 134 3.93 13.15 -7.88
N LEU A 135 3.00 12.21 -7.70
CA LEU A 135 2.80 11.15 -8.69
C LEU A 135 2.14 11.74 -9.94
N PRO A 136 2.70 11.48 -11.15
CA PRO A 136 2.09 11.89 -12.40
C PRO A 136 0.65 11.38 -12.51
N ALA A 137 -0.26 12.22 -13.02
CA ALA A 137 -1.66 11.84 -13.18
C ALA A 137 -1.82 10.62 -14.10
N SER A 138 -0.96 10.51 -15.14
CA SER A 138 -0.98 9.42 -16.10
C SER A 138 -0.83 8.02 -15.49
N ILE A 139 -0.06 7.88 -14.40
CA ILE A 139 0.20 6.57 -13.78
C ILE A 139 -0.68 6.27 -12.56
N ARG A 140 -1.49 7.23 -12.09
CA ARG A 140 -2.30 7.03 -10.87
C ARG A 140 -3.24 5.85 -11.00
N GLY A 141 -3.91 5.68 -12.14
CA GLY A 141 -4.81 4.56 -12.40
C GLY A 141 -4.12 3.21 -12.33
N ASP A 142 -2.94 3.08 -12.94
CA ASP A 142 -2.18 1.84 -12.94
C ASP A 142 -1.57 1.54 -11.57
N LEU A 143 -1.13 2.57 -10.84
CA LEU A 143 -0.71 2.41 -9.45
C LEU A 143 -1.85 1.91 -8.56
N VAL A 144 -3.06 2.41 -8.71
CA VAL A 144 -4.24 1.95 -7.95
C VAL A 144 -4.53 0.48 -8.25
N LYS A 145 -4.48 0.06 -9.53
CA LYS A 145 -4.64 -1.34 -9.93
C LYS A 145 -3.55 -2.23 -9.31
N ALA A 146 -2.29 -1.81 -9.39
CA ALA A 146 -1.15 -2.54 -8.83
C ALA A 146 -1.19 -2.62 -7.29
N LEU A 147 -1.76 -1.61 -6.63
CA LEU A 147 -1.90 -1.58 -5.17
C LEU A 147 -2.97 -2.55 -4.65
N ALA A 148 -4.04 -2.81 -5.40
CA ALA A 148 -5.19 -3.59 -4.93
C ALA A 148 -4.81 -4.95 -4.30
N PRO A 149 -3.97 -5.81 -4.93
CA PRO A 149 -3.55 -7.07 -4.32
C PRO A 149 -2.68 -6.86 -3.07
N VAL A 150 -1.86 -5.80 -3.03
CA VAL A 150 -0.98 -5.48 -1.90
C VAL A 150 -1.79 -5.11 -0.67
N LEU A 151 -2.82 -4.27 -0.84
CA LEU A 151 -3.70 -3.83 0.24
C LEU A 151 -4.49 -5.00 0.83
N ARG A 152 -5.03 -5.89 -0.04
CA ARG A 152 -5.71 -7.12 0.41
C ARG A 152 -4.77 -8.04 1.20
N ALA A 153 -3.55 -8.23 0.72
CA ALA A 153 -2.56 -9.06 1.40
C ALA A 153 -2.16 -8.47 2.76
N ALA A 154 -1.98 -7.15 2.85
CA ALA A 154 -1.64 -6.45 4.09
C ALA A 154 -2.76 -6.54 5.12
N ASP A 155 -4.02 -6.29 4.73
CA ASP A 155 -5.18 -6.43 5.61
C ASP A 155 -5.34 -7.88 6.10
N THR A 156 -5.17 -8.86 5.19
CA THR A 156 -5.21 -10.28 5.54
C THR A 156 -4.12 -10.64 6.57
N GLU A 157 -2.89 -10.18 6.37
CA GLU A 157 -1.79 -10.45 7.30
C GLU A 157 -2.01 -9.75 8.64
N TYR A 158 -2.53 -8.52 8.64
CA TYR A 158 -2.89 -7.79 9.85
C TYR A 158 -3.93 -8.55 10.68
N ARG A 159 -4.99 -9.07 10.04
CA ARG A 159 -6.09 -9.81 10.72
C ARG A 159 -5.66 -11.15 11.27
N LYS A 160 -4.66 -11.83 10.68
CA LYS A 160 -4.12 -13.09 11.21
C LYS A 160 -3.59 -12.95 12.65
N GLY A 161 -3.13 -11.79 13.04
CA GLY A 161 -2.67 -11.52 14.40
C GLY A 161 -3.78 -11.27 15.42
N GLY A 162 -4.99 -10.94 14.99
CA GLY A 162 -6.15 -10.76 15.86
C GLY A 162 -6.84 -12.06 16.29
N GLY A 163 -6.48 -13.19 15.66
CA GLY A 163 -7.16 -14.48 15.84
C GLY A 163 -6.75 -15.33 17.05
N THR A 164 -5.85 -14.84 17.92
CA THR A 164 -5.37 -15.62 19.09
C THR A 164 -5.91 -15.12 20.42
N ARG A 165 -7.17 -14.66 20.49
CA ARG A 165 -7.89 -14.53 21.74
C ARG A 165 -9.18 -15.34 21.68
N GLY A 166 -9.15 -16.52 22.32
CA GLY A 166 -10.35 -17.24 22.75
C GLY A 166 -10.85 -18.33 21.83
N GLY A 167 -10.09 -19.42 21.67
CA GLY A 167 -10.67 -20.72 21.36
C GLY A 167 -11.30 -21.33 22.61
N ALA A 168 -12.49 -20.87 23.00
CA ALA A 168 -13.36 -21.66 23.86
C ALA A 168 -14.41 -22.32 22.96
N LYS A 169 -14.28 -23.62 22.82
CA LYS A 169 -15.23 -24.53 22.15
C LYS A 169 -16.54 -24.48 22.92
N PRO A 170 -17.70 -24.16 22.36
CA PRO A 170 -18.94 -24.32 23.07
C PRO A 170 -19.35 -25.80 23.04
N THR A 171 -19.45 -26.39 24.22
CA THR A 171 -20.19 -27.63 24.47
C THR A 171 -21.71 -27.40 24.28
N PRO A 172 -22.47 -28.33 23.72
CA PRO A 172 -23.89 -28.16 23.52
C PRO A 172 -24.68 -28.48 24.80
N SER A 173 -25.46 -27.57 25.32
CA SER A 173 -26.51 -27.87 26.24
C SER A 173 -27.83 -27.20 25.84
N THR A 174 -28.77 -28.06 25.63
CA THR A 174 -30.23 -28.11 25.56
C THR A 174 -31.04 -26.86 25.90
N LYS A 175 -32.04 -26.64 25.02
CA LYS A 175 -33.24 -25.74 24.97
C LYS A 175 -34.12 -25.69 26.26
N PRO A 176 -35.21 -24.82 26.36
CA PRO A 176 -35.92 -24.06 25.34
C PRO A 176 -36.48 -22.64 25.72
N ALA A 177 -36.95 -21.95 24.67
CA ALA A 177 -38.05 -20.97 24.54
C ALA A 177 -37.94 -19.60 25.23
N THR A 178 -38.19 -18.46 24.62
CA THR A 178 -39.20 -17.93 23.69
C THR A 178 -38.77 -16.54 23.16
N PRO A 179 -39.44 -15.88 22.21
CA PRO A 179 -38.84 -14.96 21.25
C PRO A 179 -38.94 -13.50 21.67
N ASP A 180 -37.88 -12.74 21.45
CA ASP A 180 -37.97 -11.30 21.32
C ASP A 180 -37.15 -10.80 20.13
N THR A 181 -37.89 -10.13 19.28
CA THR A 181 -37.51 -9.46 18.06
C THR A 181 -36.55 -8.31 18.30
N ASN A 182 -35.32 -8.40 17.72
CA ASN A 182 -34.60 -7.17 17.34
C ASN A 182 -33.61 -7.45 16.21
N PRO A 183 -33.79 -6.87 15.02
CA PRO A 183 -32.89 -7.06 13.88
C PRO A 183 -31.76 -6.05 13.93
N ARG A 184 -30.58 -6.46 14.39
CA ARG A 184 -29.33 -5.69 14.24
C ARG A 184 -28.14 -6.61 14.07
N ASP A 185 -28.09 -7.31 12.95
CA ASP A 185 -26.80 -7.74 12.39
C ASP A 185 -26.41 -6.77 11.29
N LYS A 186 -25.65 -5.76 11.67
CA LYS A 186 -24.89 -4.92 10.73
C LYS A 186 -23.43 -5.35 10.81
N SER A 187 -23.00 -6.03 9.75
CA SER A 187 -21.61 -6.28 9.41
C SER A 187 -20.73 -5.06 9.73
N ASN A 188 -19.85 -5.22 10.71
CA ASN A 188 -18.96 -4.18 11.20
C ASN A 188 -17.72 -4.10 10.30
N SER A 189 -17.90 -3.67 9.04
CA SER A 189 -16.81 -3.23 8.19
C SER A 189 -16.54 -1.76 8.49
N SER A 190 -15.25 -1.43 8.74
CA SER A 190 -14.82 -0.05 8.98
C SER A 190 -15.30 0.88 7.85
N PRO A 191 -15.70 2.14 8.15
CA PRO A 191 -16.14 3.10 7.12
C PRO A 191 -15.15 3.26 5.96
N ALA A 192 -13.85 3.17 6.23
CA ALA A 192 -12.79 3.24 5.22
C ALA A 192 -12.80 2.03 4.27
N THR A 193 -13.06 0.83 4.76
CA THR A 193 -13.13 -0.39 3.92
C THR A 193 -14.34 -0.35 3.00
N ARG A 194 -15.49 0.14 3.48
CA ARG A 194 -16.70 0.32 2.65
C ARG A 194 -16.50 1.35 1.54
N SER A 195 -15.79 2.45 1.82
CA SER A 195 -15.49 3.46 0.80
C SER A 195 -14.58 2.91 -0.30
N ILE A 196 -13.63 2.05 0.05
CA ILE A 196 -12.71 1.42 -0.91
C ILE A 196 -13.45 0.38 -1.76
N GLU A 197 -14.25 -0.48 -1.15
CA GLU A 197 -15.08 -1.45 -1.89
C GLU A 197 -16.07 -0.75 -2.84
N GLN A 198 -16.68 0.35 -2.39
CA GLN A 198 -17.56 1.16 -3.22
C GLN A 198 -16.81 1.81 -4.41
N LEU A 199 -15.59 2.31 -4.20
CA LEU A 199 -14.77 2.87 -5.27
C LEU A 199 -14.32 1.80 -6.27
N PHE A 200 -13.96 0.60 -5.81
CA PHE A 200 -13.62 -0.53 -6.69
C PHE A 200 -14.82 -0.99 -7.48
N THR A 201 -15.98 -1.14 -6.85
CA THR A 201 -17.24 -1.50 -7.52
C THR A 201 -17.64 -0.45 -8.56
N LEU A 202 -17.43 0.83 -8.26
CA LEU A 202 -17.70 1.94 -9.18
C LEU A 202 -16.72 1.92 -10.38
N ALA A 203 -15.43 1.68 -10.14
CA ALA A 203 -14.41 1.61 -11.18
C ALA A 203 -14.65 0.40 -12.11
N GLU A 204 -14.96 -0.77 -11.55
CA GLU A 204 -15.30 -1.95 -12.36
C GLU A 204 -16.58 -1.77 -13.15
N ALA A 205 -17.60 -1.15 -12.57
CA ALA A 205 -18.85 -0.81 -13.29
C ALA A 205 -18.59 0.18 -14.42
N PHE A 206 -17.72 1.17 -14.19
CA PHE A 206 -17.34 2.16 -15.19
C PHE A 206 -16.55 1.53 -16.36
N GLU A 207 -15.59 0.65 -16.09
CA GLU A 207 -14.86 -0.08 -17.14
C GLU A 207 -15.79 -1.00 -17.95
N LYS A 208 -16.76 -1.66 -17.32
CA LYS A 208 -17.78 -2.45 -18.01
C LYS A 208 -18.65 -1.58 -18.91
N LEU A 209 -19.07 -0.41 -18.46
CA LEU A 209 -19.84 0.54 -19.28
C LEU A 209 -19.01 1.05 -20.46
N LEU A 210 -17.71 1.36 -20.23
CA LEU A 210 -16.81 1.77 -21.30
C LEU A 210 -16.58 0.68 -22.36
N SER A 211 -16.60 -0.60 -21.98
CA SER A 211 -16.39 -1.69 -22.94
C SER A 211 -17.53 -1.83 -23.94
N VAL A 212 -18.77 -1.50 -23.53
CA VAL A 212 -20.00 -1.66 -24.34
C VAL A 212 -20.43 -0.37 -25.03
N ALA A 213 -19.99 0.79 -24.53
CA ALA A 213 -20.41 2.11 -24.99
C ALA A 213 -19.85 2.47 -26.38
N SER A 214 -20.63 3.19 -27.16
CA SER A 214 -20.21 3.77 -28.41
C SER A 214 -19.17 4.91 -28.25
N LYS A 215 -18.50 5.32 -29.30
CA LYS A 215 -17.44 6.35 -29.26
C LYS A 215 -17.90 7.66 -28.59
N ARG A 216 -19.16 8.07 -28.83
CA ARG A 216 -19.76 9.30 -28.29
C ARG A 216 -20.12 9.14 -26.81
N GLU A 217 -20.64 8.00 -26.44
CA GLU A 217 -20.97 7.68 -25.03
C GLU A 217 -19.71 7.56 -24.17
N LYS A 218 -18.62 7.01 -24.70
CA LYS A 218 -17.32 6.95 -24.02
C LYS A 218 -16.80 8.34 -23.64
N GLN A 219 -17.00 9.33 -24.51
CA GLN A 219 -16.59 10.70 -24.25
C GLN A 219 -17.43 11.32 -23.13
N LEU A 220 -18.75 11.17 -23.18
CA LEU A 220 -19.66 11.66 -22.13
C LEU A 220 -19.41 11.00 -20.77
N LEU A 221 -19.20 9.69 -20.76
CA LEU A 221 -18.89 8.96 -19.51
C LEU A 221 -17.59 9.45 -18.87
N ARG A 222 -16.55 9.73 -19.66
CA ARG A 222 -15.30 10.30 -19.15
C ARG A 222 -15.49 11.68 -18.54
N GLU A 223 -16.25 12.56 -19.20
CA GLU A 223 -16.55 13.90 -18.68
C GLU A 223 -17.32 13.86 -17.36
N VAL A 224 -18.29 12.95 -17.24
CA VAL A 224 -19.05 12.77 -15.99
C VAL A 224 -18.16 12.23 -14.88
N PHE A 225 -17.29 11.26 -15.19
CA PHE A 225 -16.36 10.69 -14.21
C PHE A 225 -15.35 11.72 -13.70
N ASP A 226 -14.79 12.54 -14.60
CA ASP A 226 -13.87 13.61 -14.24
C ASP A 226 -14.53 14.69 -13.36
N ARG A 227 -15.82 15.00 -13.61
CA ARG A 227 -16.60 15.92 -12.77
C ARG A 227 -16.87 15.35 -11.38
N LEU A 228 -17.10 14.05 -11.27
CA LEU A 228 -17.31 13.39 -9.98
C LEU A 228 -16.01 13.33 -9.18
N GLN A 229 -14.87 13.05 -9.81
CA GLN A 229 -13.57 13.04 -9.13
C GLN A 229 -13.14 14.43 -8.60
N LYS A 230 -13.62 15.51 -9.20
CA LYS A 230 -13.33 16.89 -8.74
C LYS A 230 -14.17 17.32 -7.54
N LYS A 231 -15.23 16.56 -7.18
CA LYS A 231 -16.14 16.87 -6.06
C LYS A 231 -15.89 16.02 -4.80
N ILE A 232 -15.01 15.04 -4.89
CA ILE A 232 -14.54 14.19 -3.79
C ILE A 232 -13.16 14.66 -3.34
#